data_e61c224cddcb31be8c44fdd761376829
#
_entry.id   e61c224cddcb31be8c44fdd761376829
#
_cell.length_a   1.000
_cell.length_b   1.000
_cell.length_c   1.000
_cell.angle_alpha   90.00
_cell.angle_beta   90.00
_cell.angle_gamma   90.00
#
_symmetry.space_group_name_H-M   'P 1'
#
loop_
_entity.id
_entity.type
_entity.pdbx_description
1 polymer ?
#
loop_
_entity_poly.entity_id
_entity_poly.type
_entity_poly.pdbx_seq_one_letter_code
_entity_poly.pdbx_strand_id
1 'polypeptide(L)'
;MMDDGHSDRSLPPTEKRRREARQQGDVARSPELTASALLLVASLLLWAFAPAATAIVAGYVKKMLITVPQVNASSSLELATSNAGRTALMLLIPFFAALVGAGLAANWMQTGWMWSPAALVPRWRLQSLTKGERATEFIISLVRTVALGFALWLYMRRQMPLILSLGQGEPSSMLVHSVRMLGELFIQLSTILLFVGLVDYGIRYWRREKRLMMTPEERRREQQEEEVDPRMKQRRSAA
;
A
#
# COMPACT_ATOMS: atom_id res chain seq x y z
N MET A 1 33.24 -3.67 25.83
CA MET A 1 34.21 -4.26 24.91
C MET A 1 33.45 -5.28 24.04
N MET A 2 32.61 -4.83 23.12
CA MET A 2 31.84 -5.67 22.18
C MET A 2 31.28 -4.75 21.07
N ASP A 3 32.16 -4.16 20.24
CA ASP A 3 31.72 -3.38 19.07
C ASP A 3 32.66 -3.48 17.86
N ASP A 4 33.59 -4.44 17.85
CA ASP A 4 34.60 -4.56 16.79
C ASP A 4 34.17 -5.38 15.56
N GLY A 5 32.98 -5.98 15.57
CA GLY A 5 32.51 -6.85 14.47
C GLY A 5 31.80 -6.12 13.33
N HIS A 6 31.46 -4.82 13.46
CA HIS A 6 30.69 -4.08 12.45
C HIS A 6 31.54 -3.23 11.51
N SER A 7 32.77 -2.86 11.91
CA SER A 7 33.67 -2.01 11.13
C SER A 7 34.30 -2.70 9.91
N ASP A 8 34.39 -4.03 9.92
CA ASP A 8 35.07 -4.81 8.85
C ASP A 8 34.14 -5.30 7.72
N ARG A 9 32.83 -5.04 7.78
CA ARG A 9 31.88 -5.48 6.75
C ARG A 9 31.83 -4.48 5.60
N SER A 10 32.80 -4.56 4.69
CA SER A 10 32.97 -3.62 3.59
C SER A 10 32.53 -4.18 2.22
N LEU A 11 32.35 -5.51 2.10
CA LEU A 11 32.05 -6.15 0.84
C LEU A 11 30.55 -6.33 0.60
N PRO A 12 30.06 -6.14 -0.64
CA PRO A 12 28.66 -6.36 -0.98
C PRO A 12 28.29 -7.85 -0.80
N PRO A 13 27.04 -8.14 -0.40
CA PRO A 13 26.58 -9.51 -0.21
C PRO A 13 26.58 -10.30 -1.51
N THR A 14 26.89 -11.61 -1.42
CA THR A 14 26.80 -12.53 -2.53
C THR A 14 25.35 -12.83 -2.91
N GLU A 15 25.12 -13.34 -4.12
CA GLU A 15 23.78 -13.76 -4.55
C GLU A 15 23.23 -14.92 -3.69
N LYS A 16 24.12 -15.82 -3.22
CA LYS A 16 23.77 -16.91 -2.29
C LYS A 16 23.19 -16.32 -0.99
N ARG A 17 23.91 -15.38 -0.36
CA ARG A 17 23.47 -14.73 0.89
C ARG A 17 22.15 -13.95 0.73
N ARG A 18 21.96 -13.30 -0.41
CA ARG A 18 20.68 -12.64 -0.74
C ARG A 18 19.54 -13.64 -0.87
N ARG A 19 19.77 -14.81 -1.50
CA ARG A 19 18.78 -15.88 -1.63
C ARG A 19 18.45 -16.50 -0.28
N GLU A 20 19.44 -16.80 0.54
CA GLU A 20 19.26 -17.33 1.89
C GLU A 20 18.48 -16.35 2.78
N ALA A 21 18.81 -15.07 2.75
CA ALA A 21 18.08 -14.04 3.46
C ALA A 21 16.60 -13.98 3.00
N ARG A 22 16.34 -14.08 1.68
CA ARG A 22 14.97 -14.18 1.15
C ARG A 22 14.26 -15.43 1.64
N GLN A 23 14.89 -16.60 1.63
CA GLN A 23 14.31 -17.86 2.12
C GLN A 23 13.96 -17.78 3.61
N GLN A 24 14.74 -17.03 4.38
CA GLN A 24 14.48 -16.74 5.79
C GLN A 24 13.41 -15.66 6.01
N GLY A 25 12.84 -15.09 4.93
CA GLY A 25 11.83 -14.05 5.01
C GLY A 25 12.37 -12.65 5.31
N ASP A 26 13.72 -12.46 5.25
CA ASP A 26 14.31 -11.12 5.36
C ASP A 26 14.23 -10.41 4.01
N VAL A 27 13.13 -9.71 3.78
CA VAL A 27 12.85 -8.91 2.58
C VAL A 27 12.61 -7.46 2.97
N ALA A 28 13.03 -6.54 2.09
CA ALA A 28 12.69 -5.14 2.26
C ALA A 28 11.19 -4.96 1.97
N ARG A 29 10.44 -4.55 2.98
CA ARG A 29 9.00 -4.28 2.87
C ARG A 29 8.68 -2.96 3.53
N SER A 30 7.97 -2.10 2.81
CA SER A 30 7.41 -0.88 3.35
C SER A 30 5.88 -0.98 3.38
N PRO A 31 5.27 -1.07 4.57
CA PRO A 31 3.80 -1.02 4.71
C PRO A 31 3.23 0.29 4.20
N GLU A 32 3.99 1.37 4.33
CA GLU A 32 3.65 2.71 3.86
C GLU A 32 3.46 2.75 2.33
N LEU A 33 4.38 2.12 1.59
CA LEU A 33 4.29 2.02 0.13
C LEU A 33 3.06 1.21 -0.28
N THR A 34 2.79 0.09 0.41
CA THR A 34 1.59 -0.71 0.13
C THR A 34 0.31 0.07 0.40
N ALA A 35 0.23 0.75 1.55
CA ALA A 35 -0.94 1.53 1.93
C ALA A 35 -1.18 2.71 0.98
N SER A 36 -0.12 3.43 0.59
CA SER A 36 -0.22 4.55 -0.35
C SER A 36 -0.61 4.10 -1.77
N ALA A 37 -0.10 2.96 -2.24
CA ALA A 37 -0.49 2.38 -3.51
C ALA A 37 -1.98 1.97 -3.51
N LEU A 38 -2.45 1.33 -2.43
CA LEU A 38 -3.87 1.00 -2.26
C LEU A 38 -4.75 2.25 -2.23
N LEU A 39 -4.33 3.28 -1.49
CA LEU A 39 -5.05 4.54 -1.42
C LEU A 39 -5.12 5.23 -2.78
N LEU A 40 -4.05 5.20 -3.57
CA LEU A 40 -4.03 5.75 -4.92
C LEU A 40 -5.00 5.01 -5.84
N VAL A 41 -4.98 3.67 -5.83
CA VAL A 41 -5.91 2.86 -6.63
C VAL A 41 -7.35 3.13 -6.20
N ALA A 42 -7.63 3.16 -4.89
CA ALA A 42 -8.95 3.49 -4.36
C ALA A 42 -9.43 4.87 -4.83
N SER A 43 -8.55 5.86 -4.80
CA SER A 43 -8.84 7.23 -5.21
C SER A 43 -9.13 7.32 -6.71
N LEU A 44 -8.36 6.64 -7.54
CA LEU A 44 -8.56 6.58 -8.98
C LEU A 44 -9.88 5.88 -9.33
N LEU A 45 -10.19 4.78 -8.64
CA LEU A 45 -11.47 4.08 -8.80
C LEU A 45 -12.63 4.98 -8.39
N LEU A 46 -12.54 5.61 -7.22
CA LEU A 46 -13.57 6.52 -6.74
C LEU A 46 -13.82 7.65 -7.75
N TRP A 47 -12.76 8.27 -8.25
CA TRP A 47 -12.85 9.33 -9.25
C TRP A 47 -13.46 8.84 -10.57
N ALA A 48 -13.04 7.68 -11.08
CA ALA A 48 -13.53 7.12 -12.33
C ALA A 48 -14.99 6.65 -12.27
N PHE A 49 -15.39 6.04 -11.14
CA PHE A 49 -16.73 5.52 -10.94
C PHE A 49 -17.72 6.55 -10.37
N ALA A 50 -17.25 7.70 -9.90
CA ALA A 50 -18.10 8.74 -9.30
C ALA A 50 -19.31 9.13 -10.15
N PRO A 51 -19.19 9.41 -11.47
CA PRO A 51 -20.34 9.78 -12.30
C PRO A 51 -21.37 8.67 -12.43
N ALA A 52 -20.91 7.43 -12.58
CA ALA A 52 -21.78 6.26 -12.66
C ALA A 52 -22.49 5.98 -11.33
N ALA A 53 -21.78 6.03 -10.23
CA ALA A 53 -22.32 5.82 -8.89
C ALA A 53 -23.35 6.90 -8.53
N THR A 54 -23.07 8.17 -8.81
CA THR A 54 -24.01 9.27 -8.55
C THR A 54 -25.25 9.17 -9.42
N ALA A 55 -25.14 8.80 -10.71
CA ALA A 55 -26.28 8.58 -11.59
C ALA A 55 -27.17 7.41 -11.10
N ILE A 56 -26.59 6.31 -10.65
CA ILE A 56 -27.30 5.16 -10.10
C ILE A 56 -28.04 5.56 -8.81
N VAL A 57 -27.36 6.24 -7.89
CA VAL A 57 -27.95 6.69 -6.62
C VAL A 57 -29.09 7.68 -6.87
N ALA A 58 -28.87 8.70 -7.73
CA ALA A 58 -29.89 9.68 -8.09
C ALA A 58 -31.11 9.03 -8.75
N GLY A 59 -30.89 8.08 -9.67
CA GLY A 59 -31.95 7.30 -10.29
C GLY A 59 -32.75 6.48 -9.29
N TYR A 60 -32.05 5.88 -8.32
CA TYR A 60 -32.68 5.13 -7.24
C TYR A 60 -33.52 6.00 -6.32
N VAL A 61 -33.00 7.16 -5.87
CA VAL A 61 -33.72 8.13 -5.05
C VAL A 61 -34.97 8.66 -5.79
N LYS A 62 -34.83 9.02 -7.08
CA LYS A 62 -35.92 9.45 -7.91
C LYS A 62 -37.02 8.38 -8.01
N LYS A 63 -36.65 7.12 -8.24
CA LYS A 63 -37.59 5.99 -8.29
C LYS A 63 -38.31 5.80 -6.97
N MET A 64 -37.61 5.89 -5.84
CA MET A 64 -38.22 5.83 -4.51
C MET A 64 -39.22 6.95 -4.29
N LEU A 65 -38.90 8.18 -4.58
CA LEU A 65 -39.79 9.33 -4.41
C LEU A 65 -41.07 9.23 -5.24
N ILE A 66 -41.01 8.58 -6.41
CA ILE A 66 -42.18 8.38 -7.29
C ILE A 66 -43.01 7.18 -6.83
N THR A 67 -42.39 6.11 -6.31
CA THR A 67 -43.06 4.83 -6.02
C THR A 67 -43.68 4.80 -4.62
N VAL A 68 -43.08 5.46 -3.63
CA VAL A 68 -43.57 5.49 -2.23
C VAL A 68 -45.01 5.95 -2.05
N PRO A 69 -45.52 6.98 -2.79
CA PRO A 69 -46.90 7.41 -2.63
C PRO A 69 -47.97 6.42 -3.18
N GLN A 70 -47.57 5.42 -3.97
CA GLN A 70 -48.52 4.60 -4.74
C GLN A 70 -48.68 3.15 -4.26
N VAL A 71 -47.89 2.68 -3.27
CA VAL A 71 -47.82 1.26 -2.87
C VAL A 71 -47.96 1.09 -1.36
N ASN A 72 -48.61 0.02 -0.89
CA ASN A 72 -48.66 -0.37 0.51
C ASN A 72 -47.25 -0.46 1.11
N ALA A 73 -47.01 0.19 2.24
CA ALA A 73 -45.70 0.49 2.79
C ALA A 73 -44.77 -0.75 3.02
N SER A 74 -45.36 -1.93 3.25
CA SER A 74 -44.59 -3.16 3.52
C SER A 74 -43.94 -3.78 2.28
N SER A 75 -44.71 -3.91 1.17
CA SER A 75 -44.17 -4.51 -0.07
C SER A 75 -43.22 -3.60 -0.84
N SER A 76 -43.39 -2.29 -0.70
CA SER A 76 -42.47 -1.31 -1.31
C SER A 76 -41.10 -1.26 -0.62
N LEU A 77 -41.08 -1.45 0.71
CA LEU A 77 -39.82 -1.48 1.48
C LEU A 77 -38.98 -2.72 1.13
N GLU A 78 -39.57 -3.90 1.01
CA GLU A 78 -38.85 -5.13 0.65
C GLU A 78 -38.26 -5.06 -0.77
N LEU A 79 -39.04 -4.60 -1.76
CA LEU A 79 -38.53 -4.41 -3.13
C LEU A 79 -37.44 -3.33 -3.21
N ALA A 80 -37.58 -2.27 -2.44
CA ALA A 80 -36.61 -1.20 -2.36
C ALA A 80 -35.27 -1.67 -1.75
N THR A 81 -35.33 -2.38 -0.63
CA THR A 81 -34.14 -2.89 0.05
C THR A 81 -33.40 -3.95 -0.75
N SER A 82 -34.11 -4.88 -1.41
CA SER A 82 -33.50 -5.92 -2.25
C SER A 82 -32.82 -5.34 -3.49
N ASN A 83 -33.44 -4.38 -4.16
CA ASN A 83 -32.86 -3.72 -5.32
C ASN A 83 -31.66 -2.81 -4.93
N ALA A 84 -31.74 -2.10 -3.79
CA ALA A 84 -30.63 -1.32 -3.27
C ALA A 84 -29.42 -2.21 -2.93
N GLY A 85 -29.66 -3.33 -2.27
CA GLY A 85 -28.61 -4.29 -1.92
C GLY A 85 -27.92 -4.85 -3.17
N ARG A 86 -28.68 -5.25 -4.19
CA ARG A 86 -28.12 -5.74 -5.46
C ARG A 86 -27.30 -4.66 -6.17
N THR A 87 -27.80 -3.44 -6.22
CA THR A 87 -27.09 -2.32 -6.86
C THR A 87 -25.80 -1.98 -6.10
N ALA A 88 -25.86 -1.96 -4.76
CA ALA A 88 -24.68 -1.75 -3.94
C ALA A 88 -23.62 -2.84 -4.17
N LEU A 89 -24.03 -4.12 -4.22
CA LEU A 89 -23.11 -5.24 -4.51
C LEU A 89 -22.47 -5.12 -5.90
N MET A 90 -23.22 -4.74 -6.92
CA MET A 90 -22.70 -4.54 -8.28
C MET A 90 -21.63 -3.44 -8.35
N LEU A 91 -21.71 -2.42 -7.49
CA LEU A 91 -20.71 -1.36 -7.40
C LEU A 91 -19.53 -1.75 -6.51
N LEU A 92 -19.78 -2.42 -5.39
CA LEU A 92 -18.77 -2.73 -4.39
C LEU A 92 -17.88 -3.90 -4.78
N ILE A 93 -18.43 -4.95 -5.42
CA ILE A 93 -17.63 -6.13 -5.80
C ILE A 93 -16.45 -5.76 -6.71
N PRO A 94 -16.60 -5.05 -7.85
CA PRO A 94 -15.47 -4.71 -8.70
C PRO A 94 -14.51 -3.74 -8.02
N PHE A 95 -15.02 -2.85 -7.17
CA PHE A 95 -14.18 -1.93 -6.38
C PHE A 95 -13.28 -2.69 -5.41
N PHE A 96 -13.82 -3.59 -4.60
CA PHE A 96 -13.02 -4.38 -3.67
C PHE A 96 -12.11 -5.38 -4.39
N ALA A 97 -12.56 -5.99 -5.48
CA ALA A 97 -11.72 -6.88 -6.30
C ALA A 97 -10.48 -6.15 -6.83
N ALA A 98 -10.65 -4.92 -7.32
CA ALA A 98 -9.53 -4.09 -7.78
C ALA A 98 -8.58 -3.71 -6.63
N LEU A 99 -9.11 -3.39 -5.43
CA LEU A 99 -8.28 -3.11 -4.25
C LEU A 99 -7.49 -4.33 -3.79
N VAL A 100 -8.11 -5.50 -3.75
CA VAL A 100 -7.41 -6.75 -3.41
C VAL A 100 -6.32 -7.04 -4.44
N GLY A 101 -6.63 -6.91 -5.74
CA GLY A 101 -5.66 -7.06 -6.82
C GLY A 101 -4.49 -6.10 -6.70
N ALA A 102 -4.76 -4.82 -6.41
CA ALA A 102 -3.72 -3.81 -6.19
C ALA A 102 -2.85 -4.11 -4.97
N GLY A 103 -3.45 -4.57 -3.86
CA GLY A 103 -2.73 -4.97 -2.65
C GLY A 103 -1.81 -6.16 -2.88
N LEU A 104 -2.29 -7.17 -3.60
CA LEU A 104 -1.49 -8.32 -3.99
C LEU A 104 -0.35 -7.91 -4.91
N ALA A 105 -0.61 -7.08 -5.92
CA ALA A 105 0.39 -6.58 -6.84
C ALA A 105 1.47 -5.74 -6.12
N ALA A 106 1.08 -4.79 -5.27
CA ALA A 106 1.99 -3.96 -4.50
C ALA A 106 2.88 -4.80 -3.55
N ASN A 107 2.29 -5.81 -2.91
CA ASN A 107 3.06 -6.72 -2.07
C ASN A 107 4.02 -7.57 -2.91
N TRP A 108 3.56 -8.09 -4.04
CA TRP A 108 4.37 -8.89 -4.95
C TRP A 108 5.54 -8.10 -5.54
N MET A 109 5.32 -6.85 -5.93
CA MET A 109 6.39 -5.98 -6.43
C MET A 109 7.48 -5.73 -5.40
N GLN A 110 7.15 -5.66 -4.11
CA GLN A 110 8.13 -5.45 -3.03
C GLN A 110 8.88 -6.71 -2.64
N THR A 111 8.20 -7.85 -2.55
CA THR A 111 8.77 -9.10 -2.03
C THR A 111 9.26 -10.05 -3.13
N GLY A 112 8.79 -9.85 -4.37
CA GLY A 112 8.94 -10.82 -5.46
C GLY A 112 8.07 -12.05 -5.26
N TRP A 113 8.11 -12.98 -6.22
CA TRP A 113 7.43 -14.27 -6.10
C TRP A 113 8.16 -15.12 -5.06
N MET A 114 7.67 -15.11 -3.82
CA MET A 114 8.23 -15.95 -2.76
C MET A 114 7.12 -16.79 -2.13
N TRP A 115 7.26 -18.08 -2.29
CA TRP A 115 6.49 -19.06 -1.53
C TRP A 115 7.34 -19.48 -0.34
N SER A 116 7.28 -18.74 0.76
CA SER A 116 8.00 -19.06 1.98
C SER A 116 7.00 -19.36 3.11
N PRO A 117 6.75 -20.60 3.46
CA PRO A 117 5.90 -20.94 4.61
C PRO A 117 6.48 -20.41 5.93
N ALA A 118 7.78 -20.18 6.01
CA ALA A 118 8.44 -19.55 7.14
C ALA A 118 8.01 -18.07 7.37
N ALA A 119 7.49 -17.41 6.33
CA ALA A 119 6.96 -16.04 6.44
C ALA A 119 5.57 -16.00 7.11
N LEU A 120 4.85 -17.12 7.19
CA LEU A 120 3.54 -17.22 7.84
C LEU A 120 3.64 -17.28 9.37
N VAL A 121 4.82 -17.62 9.90
CA VAL A 121 5.03 -17.60 11.35
C VAL A 121 5.32 -16.14 11.76
N PRO A 122 4.44 -15.51 12.54
CA PRO A 122 4.69 -14.15 13.02
C PRO A 122 5.92 -14.18 13.93
N ARG A 123 7.06 -13.81 13.38
CA ARG A 123 8.27 -13.57 14.17
C ARG A 123 8.09 -12.21 14.81
N TRP A 124 7.65 -12.20 16.06
CA TRP A 124 7.65 -11.03 16.93
C TRP A 124 9.10 -10.62 17.25
N ARG A 125 9.86 -10.29 16.21
CA ARG A 125 11.11 -9.57 16.39
C ARG A 125 10.73 -8.13 16.75
N LEU A 126 10.63 -7.86 18.03
CA LEU A 126 10.83 -6.53 18.56
C LEU A 126 12.26 -6.13 18.20
N GLN A 127 12.47 -5.72 16.95
CA GLN A 127 13.72 -5.10 16.56
C GLN A 127 13.78 -3.81 17.36
N SER A 128 14.61 -3.82 18.40
CA SER A 128 14.96 -2.59 19.11
C SER A 128 15.65 -1.69 18.08
N LEU A 129 14.89 -0.74 17.54
CA LEU A 129 15.42 0.26 16.64
C LEU A 129 16.55 0.99 17.34
N THR A 130 17.68 1.12 16.67
CA THR A 130 18.80 1.94 17.16
C THR A 130 18.34 3.40 17.27
N LYS A 131 19.00 4.20 18.11
CA LYS A 131 18.65 5.63 18.27
C LYS A 131 18.64 6.37 16.92
N GLY A 132 19.56 6.04 16.00
CA GLY A 132 19.61 6.63 14.66
C GLY A 132 18.45 6.20 13.76
N GLU A 133 17.95 4.96 13.87
CA GLU A 133 16.80 4.50 13.10
C GLU A 133 15.51 5.18 13.56
N ARG A 134 15.33 5.38 14.86
CA ARG A 134 14.19 6.14 15.41
C ARG A 134 14.18 7.59 14.93
N ALA A 135 15.35 8.25 14.91
CA ALA A 135 15.47 9.62 14.42
C ALA A 135 15.09 9.75 12.94
N THR A 136 15.54 8.82 12.10
CA THR A 136 15.16 8.83 10.68
C THR A 136 13.67 8.55 10.45
N GLU A 137 13.05 7.63 11.20
CA GLU A 137 11.61 7.39 11.12
C GLU A 137 10.80 8.61 11.57
N PHE A 138 11.25 9.28 12.62
CA PHE A 138 10.62 10.52 13.09
C PHE A 138 10.69 11.63 12.03
N ILE A 139 11.85 11.83 11.40
CA ILE A 139 12.03 12.85 10.34
C ILE A 139 11.12 12.53 9.14
N ILE A 140 11.07 11.27 8.69
CA ILE A 140 10.20 10.86 7.58
C ILE A 140 8.73 11.11 7.92
N SER A 141 8.31 10.79 9.14
CA SER A 141 6.95 11.03 9.62
C SER A 141 6.61 12.53 9.67
N LEU A 142 7.55 13.36 10.13
CA LEU A 142 7.40 14.81 10.18
C LEU A 142 7.26 15.40 8.76
N VAL A 143 8.16 15.02 7.85
CA VAL A 143 8.12 15.45 6.44
C VAL A 143 6.80 15.06 5.79
N ARG A 144 6.32 13.83 6.02
CA ARG A 144 5.03 13.35 5.54
C ARG A 144 3.88 14.23 6.03
N THR A 145 3.83 14.48 7.35
CA THR A 145 2.75 15.28 7.94
C THR A 145 2.74 16.70 7.40
N VAL A 146 3.90 17.34 7.30
CA VAL A 146 4.04 18.68 6.73
C VAL A 146 3.64 18.71 5.26
N ALA A 147 4.10 17.73 4.46
CA ALA A 147 3.78 17.65 3.04
C ALA A 147 2.27 17.46 2.80
N LEU A 148 1.62 16.59 3.58
CA LEU A 148 0.17 16.38 3.50
C LEU A 148 -0.61 17.63 3.93
N GLY A 149 -0.22 18.27 5.03
CA GLY A 149 -0.84 19.51 5.49
C GLY A 149 -0.71 20.64 4.47
N PHE A 150 0.48 20.79 3.87
CA PHE A 150 0.70 21.78 2.83
C PHE A 150 -0.10 21.49 1.55
N ALA A 151 -0.16 20.22 1.13
CA ALA A 151 -0.95 19.81 -0.03
C ALA A 151 -2.44 20.05 0.18
N LEU A 152 -2.97 19.72 1.36
CA LEU A 152 -4.36 19.97 1.73
C LEU A 152 -4.66 21.47 1.73
N TRP A 153 -3.79 22.27 2.33
CA TRP A 153 -3.94 23.74 2.34
C TRP A 153 -3.94 24.31 0.93
N LEU A 154 -3.03 23.87 0.07
CA LEU A 154 -2.94 24.31 -1.32
C LEU A 154 -4.19 23.91 -2.13
N TYR A 155 -4.69 22.68 -1.91
CA TYR A 155 -5.92 22.20 -2.53
C TYR A 155 -7.13 23.04 -2.10
N MET A 156 -7.30 23.25 -0.79
CA MET A 156 -8.38 24.07 -0.25
C MET A 156 -8.35 25.49 -0.83
N ARG A 157 -7.17 26.10 -0.87
CA ARG A 157 -7.01 27.46 -1.44
C ARG A 157 -7.41 27.52 -2.91
N ARG A 158 -7.11 26.48 -3.70
CA ARG A 158 -7.47 26.43 -5.13
C ARG A 158 -8.95 26.19 -5.35
N GLN A 159 -9.57 25.36 -4.53
CA GLN A 159 -10.96 24.96 -4.69
C GLN A 159 -11.96 25.87 -3.96
N MET A 160 -11.50 26.79 -3.14
CA MET A 160 -12.36 27.69 -2.37
C MET A 160 -13.39 28.45 -3.21
N PRO A 161 -13.04 29.04 -4.38
CA PRO A 161 -14.02 29.72 -5.22
C PRO A 161 -15.12 28.77 -5.73
N LEU A 162 -14.74 27.53 -6.10
CA LEU A 162 -15.67 26.52 -6.56
C LEU A 162 -16.59 26.04 -5.43
N ILE A 163 -16.03 25.82 -4.23
CA ILE A 163 -16.82 25.42 -3.04
C ILE A 163 -17.88 26.49 -2.73
N LEU A 164 -17.53 27.75 -2.78
CA LEU A 164 -18.48 28.86 -2.52
C LEU A 164 -19.56 28.97 -3.61
N SER A 165 -19.26 28.65 -4.86
CA SER A 165 -20.20 28.65 -5.96
C SER A 165 -21.16 27.45 -5.97
N LEU A 166 -20.77 26.32 -5.35
CA LEU A 166 -21.61 25.12 -5.27
C LEU A 166 -22.96 25.37 -4.58
N GLY A 167 -23.01 26.30 -3.61
CA GLY A 167 -24.24 26.66 -2.90
C GLY A 167 -25.33 27.30 -3.76
N GLN A 168 -25.04 27.70 -5.00
CA GLN A 168 -25.96 28.36 -5.92
C GLN A 168 -26.43 27.47 -7.08
N GLY A 169 -25.95 26.22 -7.15
CA GLY A 169 -26.23 25.30 -8.25
C GLY A 169 -27.39 24.34 -8.01
N GLU A 170 -27.73 23.54 -9.04
CA GLU A 170 -28.69 22.45 -8.92
C GLU A 170 -28.17 21.34 -7.98
N PRO A 171 -29.03 20.77 -7.11
CA PRO A 171 -28.59 19.71 -6.15
C PRO A 171 -27.92 18.50 -6.80
N SER A 172 -28.35 18.12 -8.01
CA SER A 172 -27.75 17.00 -8.76
C SER A 172 -26.32 17.29 -9.20
N SER A 173 -26.06 18.51 -9.69
CA SER A 173 -24.73 18.94 -10.10
C SER A 173 -23.78 19.12 -8.91
N MET A 174 -24.31 19.58 -7.77
CA MET A 174 -23.54 19.73 -6.52
C MET A 174 -22.98 18.39 -6.04
N LEU A 175 -23.79 17.32 -6.05
CA LEU A 175 -23.35 15.98 -5.67
C LEU A 175 -22.20 15.47 -6.55
N VAL A 176 -22.35 15.59 -7.87
CA VAL A 176 -21.33 15.13 -8.83
C VAL A 176 -20.02 15.88 -8.62
N HIS A 177 -20.09 17.22 -8.49
CA HIS A 177 -18.90 18.05 -8.27
C HIS A 177 -18.23 17.76 -6.93
N SER A 178 -19.00 17.59 -5.85
CA SER A 178 -18.46 17.27 -4.52
C SER A 178 -17.72 15.93 -4.49
N VAL A 179 -18.30 14.87 -5.09
CA VAL A 179 -17.66 13.57 -5.16
C VAL A 179 -16.39 13.61 -6.02
N ARG A 180 -16.42 14.35 -7.12
CA ARG A 180 -15.26 14.54 -7.99
C ARG A 180 -14.14 15.30 -7.27
N MET A 181 -14.46 16.37 -6.56
CA MET A 181 -13.49 17.12 -5.74
C MET A 181 -12.85 16.25 -4.67
N LEU A 182 -13.62 15.43 -3.98
CA LEU A 182 -13.08 14.46 -3.01
C LEU A 182 -12.14 13.47 -3.69
N GLY A 183 -12.51 12.93 -4.86
CA GLY A 183 -11.65 12.03 -5.64
C GLY A 183 -10.33 12.70 -6.02
N GLU A 184 -10.36 13.92 -6.51
CA GLU A 184 -9.16 14.70 -6.87
C GLU A 184 -8.26 14.97 -5.66
N LEU A 185 -8.85 15.33 -4.50
CA LEU A 185 -8.13 15.51 -3.25
C LEU A 185 -7.41 14.22 -2.84
N PHE A 186 -8.13 13.11 -2.85
CA PHE A 186 -7.56 11.81 -2.48
C PHE A 186 -6.46 11.35 -3.45
N ILE A 187 -6.60 11.59 -4.75
CA ILE A 187 -5.55 11.33 -5.75
C ILE A 187 -4.31 12.16 -5.43
N GLN A 188 -4.46 13.44 -5.13
CA GLN A 188 -3.34 14.31 -4.80
C GLN A 188 -2.62 13.85 -3.54
N LEU A 189 -3.37 13.58 -2.45
CA LEU A 189 -2.79 13.12 -1.19
C LEU A 189 -2.13 11.75 -1.31
N SER A 190 -2.77 10.81 -2.00
CA SER A 190 -2.22 9.46 -2.20
C SER A 190 -0.97 9.46 -3.08
N THR A 191 -0.90 10.36 -4.06
CA THR A 191 0.30 10.53 -4.89
C THR A 191 1.48 11.00 -4.04
N ILE A 192 1.27 11.98 -3.16
CA ILE A 192 2.33 12.45 -2.23
C ILE A 192 2.75 11.32 -1.29
N LEU A 193 1.79 10.59 -0.71
CA LEU A 193 2.08 9.44 0.14
C LEU A 193 2.84 8.36 -0.59
N LEU A 194 2.55 8.12 -1.86
CA LEU A 194 3.26 7.16 -2.69
C LEU A 194 4.74 7.54 -2.86
N PHE A 195 5.04 8.81 -3.13
CA PHE A 195 6.42 9.30 -3.21
C PHE A 195 7.15 9.13 -1.87
N VAL A 196 6.52 9.48 -0.76
CA VAL A 196 7.11 9.28 0.57
C VAL A 196 7.32 7.79 0.86
N GLY A 197 6.36 6.94 0.49
CA GLY A 197 6.45 5.49 0.62
C GLY A 197 7.57 4.87 -0.22
N LEU A 198 7.82 5.39 -1.43
CA LEU A 198 8.94 4.98 -2.27
C LEU A 198 10.30 5.32 -1.62
N VAL A 199 10.41 6.51 -1.03
CA VAL A 199 11.62 6.92 -0.29
C VAL A 199 11.82 6.02 0.94
N ASP A 200 10.77 5.76 1.72
CA ASP A 200 10.83 4.85 2.87
C ASP A 200 11.27 3.44 2.45
N TYR A 201 10.70 2.91 1.37
CA TYR A 201 11.10 1.62 0.81
C TYR A 201 12.58 1.60 0.39
N GLY A 202 13.04 2.65 -0.28
CA GLY A 202 14.45 2.79 -0.69
C GLY A 202 15.40 2.78 0.52
N ILE A 203 15.05 3.50 1.59
CA ILE A 203 15.83 3.52 2.83
C ILE A 203 15.85 2.14 3.50
N ARG A 204 14.71 1.45 3.58
CA ARG A 204 14.62 0.09 4.14
C ARG A 204 15.40 -0.92 3.30
N TYR A 205 15.33 -0.80 1.98
CA TYR A 205 16.11 -1.64 1.05
C TYR A 205 17.61 -1.42 1.25
N TRP A 206 18.07 -0.18 1.30
CA TRP A 206 19.47 0.15 1.52
C TRP A 206 19.98 -0.31 2.88
N ARG A 207 19.21 -0.11 3.95
CA ARG A 207 19.55 -0.62 5.29
C ARG A 207 19.66 -2.14 5.32
N ARG A 208 18.75 -2.83 4.63
CA ARG A 208 18.81 -4.29 4.50
C ARG A 208 20.07 -4.72 3.78
N GLU A 209 20.40 -4.11 2.65
CA GLU A 209 21.62 -4.42 1.89
C GLU A 209 22.87 -4.19 2.74
N LYS A 210 22.91 -3.11 3.51
CA LYS A 210 24.00 -2.82 4.44
C LYS A 210 24.14 -3.88 5.56
N ARG A 211 23.03 -4.40 6.07
CA ARG A 211 23.06 -5.49 7.08
C ARG A 211 23.59 -6.81 6.51
N LEU A 212 23.41 -7.04 5.22
CA LEU A 212 23.86 -8.24 4.54
C LEU A 212 25.34 -8.18 4.10
N MET A 213 26.00 -7.01 4.23
CA MET A 213 27.41 -6.85 3.91
C MET A 213 28.29 -7.83 4.67
N MET A 214 29.40 -8.21 4.05
CA MET A 214 30.29 -9.28 4.48
C MET A 214 31.68 -8.77 4.76
N THR A 215 32.39 -9.49 5.65
CA THR A 215 33.84 -9.32 5.80
C THR A 215 34.56 -10.05 4.65
N PRO A 216 35.83 -9.67 4.35
CA PRO A 216 36.64 -10.37 3.35
C PRO A 216 36.82 -11.86 3.66
N GLU A 217 36.87 -12.22 4.94
CA GLU A 217 36.98 -13.62 5.38
C GLU A 217 35.70 -14.42 5.15
N GLU A 218 34.53 -13.82 5.47
CA GLU A 218 33.22 -14.45 5.20
C GLU A 218 33.05 -14.74 3.71
N ARG A 219 33.47 -13.80 2.85
CA ARG A 219 33.37 -13.96 1.38
C ARG A 219 34.28 -15.07 0.86
N ARG A 220 35.52 -15.16 1.37
CA ARG A 220 36.44 -16.26 1.00
C ARG A 220 35.89 -17.62 1.41
N ARG A 221 35.30 -17.75 2.59
CA ARG A 221 34.66 -18.99 3.07
C ARG A 221 33.49 -19.39 2.17
N GLU A 222 32.61 -18.46 1.81
CA GLU A 222 31.50 -18.76 0.90
C GLU A 222 31.99 -19.21 -0.48
N GLN A 223 33.04 -18.59 -1.03
CA GLN A 223 33.65 -19.02 -2.29
C GLN A 223 34.23 -20.43 -2.22
N GLN A 224 34.93 -20.73 -1.14
CA GLN A 224 35.44 -22.08 -0.92
C GLN A 224 34.33 -23.14 -0.77
N GLU A 225 33.20 -22.79 -0.15
CA GLU A 225 32.03 -23.64 -0.06
C GLU A 225 31.32 -23.85 -1.40
N GLU A 226 31.37 -22.89 -2.29
CA GLU A 226 30.83 -23.01 -3.65
C GLU A 226 31.71 -23.82 -4.57
N GLU A 227 33.03 -23.74 -4.41
CA GLU A 227 34.05 -24.49 -5.19
C GLU A 227 34.17 -25.96 -4.77
N VAL A 228 33.69 -26.33 -3.58
CA VAL A 228 33.65 -27.73 -3.16
C VAL A 228 32.71 -28.52 -4.05
N ASP A 229 33.31 -29.34 -4.93
CA ASP A 229 32.66 -30.21 -5.90
C ASP A 229 31.41 -30.90 -5.30
N PRO A 230 30.26 -30.84 -5.98
CA PRO A 230 29.00 -31.47 -5.55
C PRO A 230 29.16 -32.99 -5.28
N ARG A 231 30.13 -33.65 -5.89
CA ARG A 231 30.49 -35.06 -5.62
C ARG A 231 31.05 -35.29 -4.21
N MET A 232 31.75 -34.33 -3.64
CA MET A 232 32.26 -34.42 -2.26
C MET A 232 31.14 -34.21 -1.22
N LYS A 233 30.13 -33.36 -1.54
CA LYS A 233 28.94 -33.21 -0.71
C LYS A 233 28.11 -34.48 -0.63
N GLN A 234 27.94 -35.21 -1.74
CA GLN A 234 27.19 -36.47 -1.76
C GLN A 234 27.93 -37.59 -0.96
N ARG A 235 29.25 -37.64 -0.96
CA ARG A 235 29.99 -38.60 -0.14
C ARG A 235 29.92 -38.33 1.36
N ARG A 236 29.81 -37.06 1.79
CA ARG A 236 29.66 -36.70 3.20
C ARG A 236 28.24 -36.91 3.74
N SER A 237 27.22 -36.89 2.89
CA SER A 237 25.84 -37.17 3.29
C SER A 237 25.50 -38.66 3.26
N ALA A 238 26.38 -39.50 2.70
CA ALA A 238 26.24 -40.96 2.63
C ALA A 238 27.07 -41.74 3.66
N ALA A 239 27.85 -41.02 4.50
CA ALA A 239 28.61 -41.57 5.63
C ALA A 239 28.00 -41.07 6.96
#